data_e327612d4faad2aded6019f70aa882c6
#
_entry.id   e327612d4faad2aded6019f70aa882c6
#
_cell.length_a   1.000
_cell.length_b   1.000
_cell.length_c   1.000
_cell.angle_alpha   90.00
_cell.angle_beta   90.00
_cell.angle_gamma   90.00
#
_symmetry.space_group_name_H-M   'P 1'
#
loop_
_entity.id
_entity.type
_entity.pdbx_description
1 polymer ?
#
loop_
_entity_poly.entity_id
_entity_poly.type
_entity_poly.pdbx_seq_one_letter_code
_entity_poly.pdbx_strand_id
1 'polypeptide(L)'
;REDKLDGLSIEARDEVIAAARDLERKLEQDPLSLYFPHEKGRIFHGFTTRVKMASGGTQSGKTTMTQADNLIQALSEADLPSHLRPYKKFQPPFLCRIMGPSFGVLQNVIYQKLQELVPPHTLAGGRWSAAFDKQTQTLHFANGSKFFFLTYEMDLSKMGGFSGDRVSYDEEPPLGHRNEGRFRVMARGGDEVFAQTPVEGLTWSFDGLWTPNTAEEFQGQ
;
A
#
# COMPACT_ATOMS: atom_id res chain seq x y z
N ARG A 1 -15.69 26.81 -15.64
CA ARG A 1 -14.53 26.86 -14.70
C ARG A 1 -13.70 28.15 -14.87
N GLU A 2 -13.81 28.87 -15.97
CA GLU A 2 -13.10 30.14 -16.24
C GLU A 2 -13.62 31.31 -15.41
N ASP A 3 -14.92 31.35 -15.07
CA ASP A 3 -15.58 32.46 -14.36
C ASP A 3 -15.05 32.75 -12.92
N LYS A 4 -14.29 31.86 -12.31
CA LYS A 4 -13.79 32.05 -10.93
C LYS A 4 -12.50 32.88 -10.83
N LEU A 5 -11.84 33.13 -11.94
CA LEU A 5 -10.60 33.91 -11.99
C LEU A 5 -10.83 35.38 -12.32
N ASP A 6 -12.01 35.75 -12.79
CA ASP A 6 -12.28 37.10 -13.31
C ASP A 6 -12.27 38.23 -12.27
N GLY A 7 -12.32 37.90 -10.97
CA GLY A 7 -12.22 38.86 -9.86
C GLY A 7 -10.80 39.04 -9.28
N LEU A 8 -9.80 38.28 -9.77
CA LEU A 8 -8.43 38.32 -9.23
C LEU A 8 -7.55 39.32 -10.00
N SER A 9 -6.55 39.90 -9.32
CA SER A 9 -5.49 40.66 -9.99
C SER A 9 -4.69 39.76 -10.95
N ILE A 10 -3.98 40.33 -11.90
CA ILE A 10 -3.14 39.57 -12.88
C ILE A 10 -2.12 38.73 -12.13
N GLU A 11 -1.46 39.29 -11.12
CA GLU A 11 -0.47 38.58 -10.29
C GLU A 11 -1.08 37.37 -9.57
N ALA A 12 -2.28 37.53 -8.97
CA ALA A 12 -2.98 36.45 -8.30
C ALA A 12 -3.45 35.34 -9.28
N ARG A 13 -3.81 35.70 -10.51
CA ARG A 13 -4.11 34.72 -11.58
C ARG A 13 -2.88 33.93 -11.97
N ASP A 14 -1.75 34.60 -12.15
CA ASP A 14 -0.48 33.94 -12.52
C ASP A 14 -0.01 32.98 -11.42
N GLU A 15 -0.16 33.34 -10.15
CA GLU A 15 0.13 32.46 -9.01
C GLU A 15 -0.77 31.20 -9.01
N VAL A 16 -2.08 31.36 -9.24
CA VAL A 16 -3.03 30.25 -9.31
C VAL A 16 -2.70 29.33 -10.48
N ILE A 17 -2.37 29.88 -11.66
CA ILE A 17 -1.98 29.10 -12.83
C ILE A 17 -0.67 28.34 -12.58
N ALA A 18 0.31 28.98 -11.96
CA ALA A 18 1.58 28.34 -11.61
C ALA A 18 1.37 27.19 -10.61
N ALA A 19 0.56 27.40 -9.58
CA ALA A 19 0.21 26.36 -8.59
C ALA A 19 -0.54 25.18 -9.24
N ALA A 20 -1.47 25.45 -10.16
CA ALA A 20 -2.20 24.43 -10.89
C ALA A 20 -1.25 23.57 -11.75
N ARG A 21 -0.32 24.19 -12.47
CA ARG A 21 0.69 23.49 -13.29
C ARG A 21 1.64 22.66 -12.42
N ASP A 22 2.04 23.16 -11.25
CA ASP A 22 2.89 22.40 -10.33
C ASP A 22 2.14 21.17 -9.78
N LEU A 23 0.86 21.33 -9.46
CA LEU A 23 0.01 20.22 -9.02
C LEU A 23 -0.17 19.17 -10.12
N GLU A 24 -0.44 19.59 -11.35
CA GLU A 24 -0.53 18.68 -12.52
C GLU A 24 0.78 17.91 -12.72
N ARG A 25 1.91 18.60 -12.67
CA ARG A 25 3.23 17.96 -12.76
C ARG A 25 3.44 16.93 -11.64
N LYS A 26 3.08 17.25 -10.39
CA LYS A 26 3.19 16.30 -9.27
C LYS A 26 2.27 15.11 -9.42
N LEU A 27 1.04 15.30 -9.90
CA LEU A 27 0.12 14.20 -10.19
C LEU A 27 0.68 13.25 -11.24
N GLU A 28 1.40 13.75 -12.23
CA GLU A 28 1.97 12.94 -13.31
C GLU A 28 3.32 12.30 -12.94
N GLN A 29 4.20 13.03 -12.24
CA GLN A 29 5.59 12.64 -12.05
C GLN A 29 5.90 12.09 -10.67
N ASP A 30 5.22 12.58 -9.64
CA ASP A 30 5.43 12.20 -8.24
C ASP A 30 4.12 12.23 -7.43
N PRO A 31 3.13 11.41 -7.80
CA PRO A 31 1.84 11.39 -7.12
C PRO A 31 1.95 11.04 -5.64
N LEU A 32 2.95 10.25 -5.24
CA LEU A 32 3.16 9.90 -3.84
C LEU A 32 3.48 11.14 -2.96
N SER A 33 4.05 12.19 -3.54
CA SER A 33 4.30 13.45 -2.82
C SER A 33 3.02 14.16 -2.36
N LEU A 34 1.89 13.83 -2.96
CA LEU A 34 0.56 14.36 -2.62
C LEU A 34 -0.20 13.48 -1.61
N TYR A 35 0.37 12.34 -1.24
CA TYR A 35 -0.21 11.49 -0.21
C TYR A 35 0.20 11.99 1.18
N PHE A 36 -0.74 12.59 1.90
CA PHE A 36 -0.58 13.02 3.28
C PHE A 36 -1.43 12.14 4.20
N PRO A 37 -0.84 11.23 4.98
CA PRO A 37 -1.60 10.38 5.87
C PRO A 37 -2.30 11.22 6.94
N HIS A 38 -3.59 10.96 7.14
CA HIS A 38 -4.34 11.49 8.28
C HIS A 38 -3.80 10.92 9.61
N GLU A 39 -4.28 11.37 10.74
CA GLU A 39 -3.75 10.99 12.06
C GLU A 39 -3.65 9.47 12.26
N LYS A 40 -4.73 8.71 12.02
CA LYS A 40 -4.72 7.25 12.12
C LYS A 40 -3.77 6.60 11.10
N GLY A 41 -3.63 7.21 9.91
CA GLY A 41 -2.67 6.78 8.89
C GLY A 41 -1.22 6.95 9.37
N ARG A 42 -0.89 8.05 10.02
CA ARG A 42 0.43 8.27 10.62
C ARG A 42 0.76 7.23 11.69
N ILE A 43 -0.21 6.93 12.56
CA ILE A 43 -0.07 5.86 13.56
C ILE A 43 0.17 4.52 12.87
N PHE A 44 -0.65 4.18 11.86
CA PHE A 44 -0.52 2.92 11.12
C PHE A 44 0.86 2.78 10.43
N HIS A 45 1.33 3.81 9.73
CA HIS A 45 2.66 3.78 9.11
C HIS A 45 3.79 3.71 10.13
N GLY A 46 3.60 4.32 11.30
CA GLY A 46 4.57 4.34 12.38
C GLY A 46 4.74 3.02 13.12
N PHE A 47 3.78 2.08 13.03
CA PHE A 47 3.89 0.80 13.72
C PHE A 47 5.12 0.00 13.28
N THR A 48 5.88 -0.48 14.26
CA THR A 48 7.08 -1.33 14.07
C THR A 48 6.78 -2.81 14.30
N THR A 49 5.55 -3.15 14.64
CA THR A 49 5.10 -4.53 14.90
C THR A 49 5.17 -5.39 13.64
N ARG A 50 5.33 -6.70 13.83
CA ARG A 50 5.33 -7.67 12.72
C ARG A 50 3.96 -7.88 12.09
N VAL A 51 2.91 -7.54 12.78
CA VAL A 51 1.53 -7.59 12.27
C VAL A 51 0.89 -6.25 12.54
N LYS A 52 0.34 -5.63 11.51
CA LYS A 52 -0.44 -4.41 11.63
C LYS A 52 -1.72 -4.50 10.81
N MET A 53 -2.81 -3.99 11.37
CA MET A 53 -4.12 -4.08 10.78
C MET A 53 -4.82 -2.72 10.73
N ALA A 54 -5.34 -2.39 9.56
CA ALA A 54 -6.28 -1.31 9.36
C ALA A 54 -7.69 -1.89 9.28
N SER A 55 -8.47 -1.75 10.34
CA SER A 55 -9.87 -2.16 10.37
C SER A 55 -10.79 -0.94 10.37
N GLY A 56 -11.89 -1.00 9.63
CA GLY A 56 -12.84 0.11 9.55
C GLY A 56 -13.89 -0.10 8.47
N GLY A 57 -14.88 0.79 8.39
CA GLY A 57 -15.94 0.75 7.40
C GLY A 57 -15.47 0.81 5.95
N THR A 58 -16.36 0.52 5.02
CA THR A 58 -16.12 0.72 3.59
C THR A 58 -15.77 2.18 3.29
N GLN A 59 -14.96 2.43 2.27
CA GLN A 59 -14.53 3.76 1.83
C GLN A 59 -13.76 4.59 2.89
N SER A 60 -13.25 3.97 3.95
CA SER A 60 -12.44 4.65 4.98
C SER A 60 -10.97 4.88 4.58
N GLY A 61 -10.59 4.58 3.34
CA GLY A 61 -9.24 4.78 2.82
C GLY A 61 -8.22 3.69 3.20
N LYS A 62 -8.66 2.56 3.75
CA LYS A 62 -7.76 1.45 4.17
C LYS A 62 -6.86 0.98 3.03
N THR A 63 -7.43 0.64 1.87
CA THR A 63 -6.67 0.17 0.72
C THR A 63 -5.66 1.22 0.25
N THR A 64 -6.05 2.49 0.15
CA THR A 64 -5.10 3.58 -0.19
C THR A 64 -3.95 3.64 0.80
N MET A 65 -4.25 3.59 2.09
CA MET A 65 -3.26 3.65 3.17
C MET A 65 -2.31 2.43 3.13
N THR A 66 -2.82 1.22 2.93
CA THR A 66 -1.97 0.02 2.86
C THR A 66 -1.12 -0.01 1.59
N GLN A 67 -1.66 0.43 0.44
CA GLN A 67 -0.86 0.52 -0.78
C GLN A 67 0.20 1.62 -0.69
N ALA A 68 -0.09 2.77 -0.06
CA ALA A 68 0.92 3.78 0.24
C ALA A 68 2.02 3.22 1.16
N ASP A 69 1.65 2.45 2.20
CA ASP A 69 2.62 1.79 3.07
C ASP A 69 3.51 0.78 2.32
N ASN A 70 2.93 0.00 1.41
CA ASN A 70 3.69 -0.92 0.55
C ASN A 70 4.69 -0.15 -0.33
N LEU A 71 4.28 0.98 -0.93
CA LEU A 71 5.17 1.83 -1.73
C LEU A 71 6.27 2.47 -0.88
N ILE A 72 5.96 2.97 0.32
CA ILE A 72 6.96 3.52 1.25
C ILE A 72 8.06 2.48 1.50
N GLN A 73 7.71 1.20 1.65
CA GLN A 73 8.71 0.17 1.87
C GLN A 73 9.47 -0.23 0.60
N ALA A 74 8.84 -0.17 -0.58
CA ALA A 74 9.42 -0.60 -1.84
C ALA A 74 10.40 0.43 -2.43
N LEU A 75 10.13 1.73 -2.28
CA LEU A 75 10.93 2.78 -2.89
C LEU A 75 12.25 3.01 -2.14
N SER A 76 13.25 3.53 -2.82
CA SER A 76 14.47 4.00 -2.17
C SER A 76 14.19 5.26 -1.34
N GLU A 77 15.00 5.54 -0.33
CA GLU A 77 14.82 6.72 0.51
C GLU A 77 14.95 8.03 -0.30
N ALA A 78 15.77 8.01 -1.36
CA ALA A 78 15.93 9.14 -2.27
C ALA A 78 14.64 9.44 -3.06
N ASP A 79 13.89 8.41 -3.43
CA ASP A 79 12.64 8.52 -4.18
C ASP A 79 11.41 8.79 -3.28
N LEU A 80 11.60 8.77 -1.96
CA LEU A 80 10.50 9.03 -1.03
C LEU A 80 10.37 10.52 -0.72
N PRO A 81 9.14 11.08 -0.76
CA PRO A 81 8.83 12.38 -0.20
C PRO A 81 9.32 12.49 1.25
N SER A 82 9.89 13.63 1.63
CA SER A 82 10.53 13.84 2.93
C SER A 82 9.63 13.50 4.12
N HIS A 83 8.33 13.82 4.02
CA HIS A 83 7.35 13.54 5.07
C HIS A 83 6.98 12.06 5.23
N LEU A 84 7.32 11.19 4.26
CA LEU A 84 7.08 9.74 4.31
C LEU A 84 8.32 8.94 4.72
N ARG A 85 9.53 9.51 4.61
CA ARG A 85 10.79 8.83 5.00
C ARG A 85 10.80 8.27 6.42
N PRO A 86 10.22 8.96 7.45
CA PRO A 86 10.21 8.42 8.81
C PRO A 86 9.48 7.07 8.96
N TYR A 87 8.63 6.69 8.01
CA TYR A 87 7.87 5.43 8.03
C TYR A 87 8.57 4.28 7.33
N LYS A 88 9.72 4.53 6.69
CA LYS A 88 10.49 3.49 5.99
C LYS A 88 11.20 2.57 6.98
N LYS A 89 11.04 1.24 6.78
CA LYS A 89 11.62 0.19 7.62
C LYS A 89 12.52 -0.77 6.84
N PHE A 90 12.12 -1.08 5.60
CA PHE A 90 12.83 -2.01 4.75
C PHE A 90 13.67 -1.27 3.72
N GLN A 91 14.84 -1.84 3.39
CA GLN A 91 15.66 -1.36 2.30
C GLN A 91 15.37 -2.14 1.01
N PRO A 92 15.50 -1.50 -0.17
CA PRO A 92 15.44 -2.22 -1.43
C PRO A 92 16.59 -3.25 -1.57
N PRO A 93 16.36 -4.37 -2.26
CA PRO A 93 15.10 -4.79 -2.89
C PRO A 93 14.08 -5.31 -1.88
N PHE A 94 12.86 -4.76 -1.92
CA PHE A 94 11.75 -5.16 -1.06
C PHE A 94 10.78 -6.06 -1.83
N LEU A 95 10.50 -7.24 -1.29
CA LEU A 95 9.65 -8.25 -1.92
C LEU A 95 8.33 -8.35 -1.15
N CYS A 96 7.25 -7.86 -1.76
CA CYS A 96 5.93 -7.86 -1.16
C CYS A 96 4.97 -8.74 -1.94
N ARG A 97 4.23 -9.60 -1.25
CA ARG A 97 3.07 -10.29 -1.80
C ARG A 97 1.82 -9.53 -1.40
N ILE A 98 1.01 -9.11 -2.38
CA ILE A 98 -0.26 -8.43 -2.17
C ILE A 98 -1.37 -9.39 -2.57
N MET A 99 -2.28 -9.64 -1.65
CA MET A 99 -3.36 -10.61 -1.83
C MET A 99 -4.71 -9.92 -1.65
N GLY A 100 -5.68 -10.33 -2.46
CA GLY A 100 -7.07 -9.84 -2.40
C GLY A 100 -8.08 -10.93 -2.68
N PRO A 101 -9.39 -10.67 -2.44
CA PRO A 101 -10.46 -11.66 -2.56
C PRO A 101 -10.53 -12.32 -3.92
N SER A 102 -10.44 -11.53 -4.99
CA SER A 102 -10.57 -11.99 -6.36
C SER A 102 -9.70 -11.21 -7.33
N PHE A 103 -9.53 -11.73 -8.54
CA PHE A 103 -8.79 -11.03 -9.59
C PHE A 103 -9.45 -9.70 -9.98
N GLY A 104 -10.79 -9.63 -9.95
CA GLY A 104 -11.53 -8.39 -10.18
C GLY A 104 -11.21 -7.31 -9.16
N VAL A 105 -11.06 -7.66 -7.88
CA VAL A 105 -10.65 -6.72 -6.83
C VAL A 105 -9.21 -6.26 -7.04
N LEU A 106 -8.29 -7.17 -7.39
CA LEU A 106 -6.91 -6.78 -7.71
C LEU A 106 -6.88 -5.74 -8.83
N GLN A 107 -7.58 -5.99 -9.94
CA GLN A 107 -7.56 -5.10 -11.11
C GLN A 107 -8.27 -3.77 -10.88
N ASN A 108 -9.47 -3.80 -10.30
CA ASN A 108 -10.33 -2.63 -10.24
C ASN A 108 -10.11 -1.77 -9.00
N VAL A 109 -9.40 -2.28 -8.00
CA VAL A 109 -9.14 -1.54 -6.75
C VAL A 109 -7.64 -1.40 -6.51
N ILE A 110 -6.92 -2.52 -6.34
CA ILE A 110 -5.53 -2.48 -5.88
C ILE A 110 -4.59 -1.90 -6.95
N TYR A 111 -4.69 -2.35 -8.21
CA TYR A 111 -3.83 -1.82 -9.29
C TYR A 111 -4.12 -0.35 -9.56
N GLN A 112 -5.40 0.06 -9.51
CA GLN A 112 -5.76 1.47 -9.69
C GLN A 112 -5.15 2.33 -8.58
N LYS A 113 -5.26 1.90 -7.31
CA LYS A 113 -4.66 2.64 -6.19
C LYS A 113 -3.14 2.71 -6.26
N LEU A 114 -2.48 1.65 -6.70
CA LEU A 114 -1.04 1.69 -6.94
C LEU A 114 -0.67 2.62 -8.09
N GLN A 115 -1.43 2.61 -9.20
CA GLN A 115 -1.19 3.51 -10.34
C GLN A 115 -1.42 4.98 -9.99
N GLU A 116 -2.40 5.27 -9.11
CA GLU A 116 -2.65 6.61 -8.59
C GLU A 116 -1.54 7.14 -7.68
N LEU A 117 -0.75 6.26 -7.06
CA LEU A 117 0.23 6.64 -6.02
C LEU A 117 1.69 6.48 -6.47
N VAL A 118 1.98 5.52 -7.35
CA VAL A 118 3.37 5.18 -7.68
C VAL A 118 4.01 6.22 -8.58
N PRO A 119 5.17 6.79 -8.21
CA PRO A 119 5.92 7.66 -9.12
C PRO A 119 6.43 6.86 -10.33
N PRO A 120 6.09 7.25 -11.57
CA PRO A 120 6.44 6.46 -12.76
C PRO A 120 7.93 6.17 -12.91
N HIS A 121 8.80 7.11 -12.54
CA HIS A 121 10.26 6.96 -12.65
C HIS A 121 10.83 5.84 -11.76
N THR A 122 10.09 5.43 -10.70
CA THR A 122 10.50 4.35 -9.80
C THR A 122 10.17 2.96 -10.35
N LEU A 123 9.35 2.88 -11.39
CA LEU A 123 8.97 1.63 -12.06
C LEU A 123 10.02 1.19 -13.07
N ALA A 124 10.21 -0.11 -13.25
CA ALA A 124 11.04 -0.65 -14.30
C ALA A 124 10.53 -0.21 -15.68
N GLY A 125 11.37 0.47 -16.46
CA GLY A 125 10.98 1.06 -17.74
C GLY A 125 10.12 2.32 -17.65
N GLY A 126 9.99 2.94 -16.45
CA GLY A 126 9.42 4.28 -16.25
C GLY A 126 7.89 4.39 -16.43
N ARG A 127 7.18 3.27 -16.55
CA ARG A 127 5.73 3.25 -16.73
C ARG A 127 5.13 1.90 -16.33
N TRP A 128 3.88 1.91 -15.87
CA TRP A 128 3.16 0.71 -15.44
C TRP A 128 3.17 -0.42 -16.48
N SER A 129 2.85 -0.11 -17.74
CA SER A 129 2.75 -1.12 -18.81
C SER A 129 4.08 -1.82 -19.13
N ALA A 130 5.21 -1.21 -18.82
CA ALA A 130 6.54 -1.82 -18.99
C ALA A 130 6.97 -2.59 -17.74
N ALA A 131 6.55 -2.13 -16.57
CA ALA A 131 6.91 -2.69 -15.27
C ALA A 131 6.05 -3.88 -14.85
N PHE A 132 4.80 -3.96 -15.35
CA PHE A 132 3.83 -4.97 -14.92
C PHE A 132 3.85 -6.19 -15.85
N ASP A 133 4.34 -7.31 -15.34
CA ASP A 133 4.27 -8.61 -16.01
C ASP A 133 2.90 -9.25 -15.77
N LYS A 134 2.09 -9.31 -16.83
CA LYS A 134 0.74 -9.89 -16.80
C LYS A 134 0.74 -11.41 -16.64
N GLN A 135 1.81 -12.10 -17.04
CA GLN A 135 1.89 -13.55 -16.97
C GLN A 135 2.17 -14.01 -15.54
N THR A 136 3.08 -13.34 -14.86
CA THR A 136 3.45 -13.65 -13.48
C THR A 136 2.70 -12.81 -12.46
N GLN A 137 1.85 -11.88 -12.90
CA GLN A 137 1.14 -10.91 -12.05
C GLN A 137 2.12 -10.20 -11.09
N THR A 138 3.19 -9.64 -11.66
CA THR A 138 4.28 -9.05 -10.87
C THR A 138 4.57 -7.62 -11.34
N LEU A 139 4.61 -6.67 -10.40
CA LEU A 139 5.07 -5.31 -10.66
C LEU A 139 6.55 -5.19 -10.27
N HIS A 140 7.36 -4.72 -11.19
CA HIS A 140 8.80 -4.56 -11.02
C HIS A 140 9.17 -3.09 -10.82
N PHE A 141 9.99 -2.81 -9.80
CA PHE A 141 10.56 -1.49 -9.56
C PHE A 141 12.01 -1.41 -10.10
N ALA A 142 12.44 -0.21 -10.45
CA ALA A 142 13.79 0.04 -10.97
C ALA A 142 14.90 -0.33 -9.99
N ASN A 143 14.63 -0.26 -8.68
CA ASN A 143 15.54 -0.61 -7.60
C ASN A 143 15.57 -2.12 -7.24
N GLY A 144 14.90 -2.96 -8.03
CA GLY A 144 14.83 -4.42 -7.84
C GLY A 144 13.70 -4.89 -6.91
N SER A 145 12.98 -3.98 -6.24
CA SER A 145 11.78 -4.34 -5.46
C SER A 145 10.69 -4.92 -6.37
N LYS A 146 9.82 -5.76 -5.80
CA LYS A 146 8.74 -6.41 -6.57
C LYS A 146 7.48 -6.57 -5.73
N PHE A 147 6.33 -6.36 -6.37
CA PHE A 147 5.03 -6.74 -5.83
C PHE A 147 4.46 -7.91 -6.61
N PHE A 148 4.14 -8.98 -5.90
CA PHE A 148 3.52 -10.20 -6.43
C PHE A 148 2.05 -10.21 -6.05
N PHE A 149 1.16 -10.30 -7.04
CA PHE A 149 -0.27 -10.25 -6.81
C PHE A 149 -0.90 -11.63 -6.89
N LEU A 150 -1.66 -12.01 -5.86
CA LEU A 150 -2.39 -13.28 -5.79
C LEU A 150 -3.82 -13.05 -5.28
N THR A 151 -4.69 -14.00 -5.52
CA THR A 151 -6.06 -13.98 -5.01
C THR A 151 -6.29 -15.12 -4.00
N TYR A 152 -7.30 -14.95 -3.14
CA TYR A 152 -7.74 -16.01 -2.22
C TYR A 152 -8.46 -17.16 -2.95
N GLU A 153 -8.82 -16.98 -4.23
CA GLU A 153 -9.37 -18.03 -5.10
C GLU A 153 -8.30 -19.02 -5.55
N MET A 154 -7.02 -18.67 -5.42
CA MET A 154 -5.92 -19.56 -5.83
C MET A 154 -5.70 -20.66 -4.80
N ASP A 155 -5.41 -21.86 -5.29
CA ASP A 155 -5.01 -22.99 -4.46
C ASP A 155 -3.74 -22.67 -3.66
N LEU A 156 -3.72 -23.05 -2.37
CA LEU A 156 -2.57 -22.87 -1.47
C LEU A 156 -1.27 -23.47 -2.04
N SER A 157 -1.37 -24.57 -2.80
CA SER A 157 -0.21 -25.19 -3.44
C SER A 157 0.53 -24.25 -4.40
N LYS A 158 -0.18 -23.29 -5.00
CA LYS A 158 0.39 -22.27 -5.90
C LYS A 158 1.06 -21.12 -5.16
N MET A 159 0.89 -21.01 -3.86
CA MET A 159 1.56 -20.01 -3.03
C MET A 159 3.02 -20.36 -2.72
N GLY A 160 3.46 -21.55 -3.10
CA GLY A 160 4.83 -22.02 -2.90
C GLY A 160 5.88 -21.14 -3.60
N GLY A 161 7.15 -21.32 -3.22
CA GLY A 161 8.29 -20.67 -3.90
C GLY A 161 8.53 -19.19 -3.60
N PHE A 162 7.68 -18.51 -2.83
CA PHE A 162 7.90 -17.14 -2.41
C PHE A 162 8.68 -17.10 -1.08
N SER A 163 9.63 -16.18 -0.99
CA SER A 163 10.23 -15.74 0.26
C SER A 163 10.37 -14.22 0.16
N GLY A 164 9.73 -13.49 1.04
CA GLY A 164 9.63 -12.04 0.92
C GLY A 164 9.69 -11.32 2.25
N ASP A 165 9.61 -10.01 2.16
CA ASP A 165 9.74 -9.10 3.30
C ASP A 165 8.37 -8.72 3.86
N ARG A 166 7.29 -8.87 3.05
CA ARG A 166 5.91 -8.56 3.45
C ARG A 166 4.89 -9.42 2.74
N VAL A 167 3.80 -9.73 3.48
CA VAL A 167 2.51 -10.07 2.87
C VAL A 167 1.48 -9.03 3.27
N SER A 168 0.80 -8.45 2.27
CA SER A 168 -0.25 -7.44 2.44
C SER A 168 -1.58 -8.04 2.00
N TYR A 169 -2.57 -8.04 2.87
CA TYR A 169 -3.89 -8.61 2.64
C TYR A 169 -4.93 -7.50 2.51
N ASP A 170 -5.64 -7.48 1.39
CA ASP A 170 -6.83 -6.64 1.20
C ASP A 170 -8.07 -7.50 1.45
N GLU A 171 -8.87 -7.09 2.42
CA GLU A 171 -9.89 -7.86 3.14
C GLU A 171 -9.32 -9.09 3.88
N GLU A 172 -10.16 -9.75 4.66
CA GLU A 172 -9.75 -10.88 5.50
C GLU A 172 -9.39 -12.11 4.64
N PRO A 173 -8.17 -12.64 4.69
CA PRO A 173 -7.81 -13.86 3.98
C PRO A 173 -8.40 -15.09 4.66
N PRO A 174 -8.66 -16.18 3.92
CA PRO A 174 -8.86 -17.49 4.53
C PRO A 174 -7.64 -17.84 5.41
N LEU A 175 -7.89 -18.46 6.57
CA LEU A 175 -6.83 -18.76 7.56
C LEU A 175 -5.65 -19.54 6.97
N GLY A 176 -5.92 -20.46 6.04
CA GLY A 176 -4.87 -21.19 5.32
C GLY A 176 -3.93 -20.29 4.52
N HIS A 177 -4.48 -19.30 3.81
CA HIS A 177 -3.70 -18.32 3.04
C HIS A 177 -2.86 -17.44 3.96
N ARG A 178 -3.41 -17.01 5.10
CA ARG A 178 -2.64 -16.27 6.10
C ARG A 178 -1.48 -17.10 6.64
N ASN A 179 -1.73 -18.33 7.06
CA ASN A 179 -0.69 -19.21 7.63
C ASN A 179 0.45 -19.41 6.63
N GLU A 180 0.13 -19.71 5.38
CA GLU A 180 1.13 -19.85 4.32
C GLU A 180 1.90 -18.55 4.09
N GLY A 181 1.21 -17.41 3.97
CA GLY A 181 1.84 -16.10 3.81
C GLY A 181 2.81 -15.77 4.95
N ARG A 182 2.37 -15.97 6.20
CA ARG A 182 3.18 -15.75 7.40
C ARG A 182 4.50 -16.56 7.37
N PHE A 183 4.43 -17.84 7.04
CA PHE A 183 5.64 -18.67 6.91
C PHE A 183 6.64 -18.11 5.89
N ARG A 184 6.13 -17.53 4.80
CA ARG A 184 6.97 -17.00 3.71
C ARG A 184 7.74 -15.72 4.07
N VAL A 185 7.27 -14.96 5.06
CA VAL A 185 7.95 -13.74 5.50
C VAL A 185 8.77 -13.94 6.79
N MET A 186 8.45 -14.94 7.60
CA MET A 186 9.13 -15.19 8.87
C MET A 186 10.65 -15.40 8.71
N ALA A 187 11.07 -16.15 7.69
CA ALA A 187 12.47 -16.46 7.45
C ALA A 187 13.33 -15.21 7.17
N ARG A 188 12.72 -14.14 6.70
CA ARG A 188 13.38 -12.86 6.40
C ARG A 188 13.13 -11.79 7.47
N GLY A 189 12.45 -12.14 8.57
CA GLY A 189 12.05 -11.17 9.59
C GLY A 189 11.01 -10.16 9.09
N GLY A 190 10.24 -10.56 8.09
CA GLY A 190 9.22 -9.72 7.45
C GLY A 190 7.95 -9.52 8.27
N ASP A 191 7.02 -8.75 7.71
CA ASP A 191 5.78 -8.35 8.36
C ASP A 191 4.52 -8.76 7.58
N GLU A 192 3.38 -8.72 8.27
CA GLU A 192 2.03 -8.91 7.73
C GLU A 192 1.24 -7.59 7.88
N VAL A 193 0.56 -7.19 6.81
CA VAL A 193 -0.28 -6.00 6.78
C VAL A 193 -1.68 -6.37 6.36
N PHE A 194 -2.69 -5.93 7.10
CA PHE A 194 -4.10 -6.20 6.83
C PHE A 194 -4.87 -4.90 6.62
N ALA A 195 -5.69 -4.86 5.56
CA ALA A 195 -6.74 -3.88 5.36
C ALA A 195 -8.06 -4.63 5.32
N GLN A 196 -8.90 -4.54 6.34
CA GLN A 196 -10.13 -5.32 6.37
C GLN A 196 -11.35 -4.50 6.82
N THR A 197 -12.50 -4.91 6.29
CA THR A 197 -13.82 -4.43 6.72
C THR A 197 -14.47 -5.56 7.52
N PRO A 198 -14.80 -5.38 8.80
CA PRO A 198 -15.37 -6.44 9.62
C PRO A 198 -16.85 -6.64 9.28
N VAL A 199 -17.14 -7.22 8.13
CA VAL A 199 -18.52 -7.45 7.65
C VAL A 199 -19.13 -8.79 8.08
N GLU A 200 -18.28 -9.79 8.35
CA GLU A 200 -18.74 -11.16 8.67
C GLU A 200 -18.78 -11.46 10.19
N GLY A 201 -18.66 -10.43 11.04
CA GLY A 201 -18.74 -10.58 12.49
C GLY A 201 -17.42 -11.08 13.11
N LEU A 202 -17.54 -11.96 14.13
CA LEU A 202 -16.38 -12.49 14.87
C LEU A 202 -15.75 -13.66 14.11
N THR A 203 -14.74 -13.33 13.33
CA THR A 203 -13.96 -14.28 12.53
C THR A 203 -12.62 -14.59 13.21
N TRP A 204 -11.78 -15.44 12.60
CA TRP A 204 -10.46 -15.78 13.11
C TRP A 204 -9.56 -14.54 13.33
N SER A 205 -9.76 -13.48 12.54
CA SER A 205 -8.98 -12.25 12.70
C SER A 205 -9.37 -11.47 13.93
N PHE A 206 -10.63 -11.55 14.36
CA PHE A 206 -11.05 -10.99 15.61
C PHE A 206 -10.39 -11.72 16.79
N ASP A 207 -10.49 -13.05 16.83
CA ASP A 207 -9.92 -13.85 17.91
C ASP A 207 -8.38 -13.83 17.92
N GLY A 208 -7.76 -13.87 16.75
CA GLY A 208 -6.32 -14.03 16.61
C GLY A 208 -5.50 -12.73 16.48
N LEU A 209 -6.13 -11.61 16.12
CA LEU A 209 -5.43 -10.33 15.92
C LEU A 209 -6.00 -9.20 16.78
N TRP A 210 -7.32 -9.12 16.90
CA TRP A 210 -7.96 -8.02 17.64
C TRP A 210 -8.00 -8.27 19.13
N THR A 211 -8.50 -9.44 19.57
CA THR A 211 -8.64 -9.77 21.00
C THR A 211 -7.32 -9.78 21.75
N PRO A 212 -6.22 -10.36 21.24
CA PRO A 212 -4.92 -10.28 21.91
C PRO A 212 -4.40 -8.86 22.09
N ASN A 213 -4.73 -7.95 21.17
CA ASN A 213 -4.29 -6.56 21.21
C ASN A 213 -5.16 -5.67 22.13
N THR A 214 -6.33 -6.14 22.53
CA THR A 214 -7.20 -5.45 23.51
C THR A 214 -7.06 -5.99 24.93
N ALA A 215 -6.39 -7.14 25.10
CA ALA A 215 -6.06 -7.68 26.42
C ALA A 215 -4.99 -6.82 27.13
N GLU A 216 -4.99 -6.82 28.43
CA GLU A 216 -4.25 -5.93 29.33
C GLU A 216 -2.73 -5.79 29.10
N GLU A 217 -2.13 -6.64 28.29
CA GLU A 217 -0.69 -6.58 27.95
C GLU A 217 -0.27 -5.32 27.19
N PHE A 218 -1.22 -4.57 26.59
CA PHE A 218 -0.93 -3.33 25.86
C PHE A 218 -1.18 -2.06 26.68
N GLN A 219 -1.67 -2.16 27.92
CA GLN A 219 -1.92 -0.99 28.77
C GLN A 219 -0.69 -0.58 29.61
N GLY A 220 0.44 -1.22 29.43
CA GLY A 220 1.65 -1.07 30.26
C GLY A 220 2.95 -0.72 29.54
N GLN A 221 2.92 -0.24 28.28
CA GLN A 221 4.14 0.24 27.60
C GLN A 221 3.95 1.59 26.96
#